data_e2d022da457f43902ff18bf9939e34b8
#
_entry.id   e2d022da457f43902ff18bf9939e34b8
#
_cell.length_a   1.000
_cell.length_b   1.000
_cell.length_c   1.000
_cell.angle_alpha   90.00
_cell.angle_beta   90.00
_cell.angle_gamma   90.00
#
_symmetry.space_group_name_H-M   'P 1'
#
loop_
_entity.id
_entity.type
_entity.pdbx_description
1 polymer ?
#
loop_
_entity_poly.entity_id
_entity_poly.type
_entity_poly.pdbx_seq_one_letter_code
_entity_poly.pdbx_strand_id
1 'polypeptide(L)'
;MVVNNFDELKALPREQVAGKIVLYNEIYDHHKAISGQAGAAYGEAVVYRASGAVAASQMGAVGTLVRSAGDGAYRLPHTGWSSDAPIPAGAVSAEDAGLIARLAAQGKVRIHLTLTTHRGPDTTGYNVVADLKGSEHPEQVVIVSGHLDSWDLGTGAIDDGAGVVVAMETAELLRRLNLHPKRTLRVIAWMNEEMSASGRDAYVKDHSAEVANHVAAIESDLGAEHPLGFHAKISEAAQKQLTPVQTVLAWFGANLIQLVPSSPETDIETLADKGVPALGIWQNGLTYFTYHHTPADTLDKIVPQELRENAACMAVMGYALADMTEPLQK
;
A
#
# COMPACT_ATOMS: atom_id res chain seq x y z
N MET A 1 1.35 -0.30 -30.44
CA MET A 1 1.05 1.15 -30.45
C MET A 1 1.32 1.68 -29.06
N VAL A 2 1.52 3.00 -28.92
CA VAL A 2 1.83 3.63 -27.62
C VAL A 2 0.78 4.70 -27.37
N VAL A 3 0.29 4.74 -26.13
CA VAL A 3 -0.60 5.78 -25.60
C VAL A 3 -0.10 6.12 -24.18
N ASN A 4 -0.33 7.35 -23.72
CA ASN A 4 0.05 7.70 -22.35
C ASN A 4 -1.08 7.39 -21.36
N ASN A 5 -2.34 7.56 -21.78
CA ASN A 5 -3.48 7.44 -20.89
C ASN A 5 -4.72 6.85 -21.57
N PHE A 6 -5.80 6.65 -20.80
CA PHE A 6 -7.06 6.12 -21.29
C PHE A 6 -7.76 7.07 -22.29
N ASP A 7 -7.60 8.37 -22.15
CA ASP A 7 -8.24 9.34 -23.04
C ASP A 7 -7.58 9.33 -24.42
N GLU A 8 -6.26 9.21 -24.49
CA GLU A 8 -5.55 8.99 -25.75
C GLU A 8 -6.00 7.68 -26.42
N LEU A 9 -6.15 6.59 -25.66
CA LEU A 9 -6.65 5.33 -26.20
C LEU A 9 -8.07 5.48 -26.77
N LYS A 10 -8.98 6.09 -26.01
CA LYS A 10 -10.39 6.29 -26.41
C LYS A 10 -10.54 7.20 -27.63
N ALA A 11 -9.63 8.14 -27.82
CA ALA A 11 -9.64 9.05 -28.97
C ALA A 11 -9.26 8.37 -30.29
N LEU A 12 -8.68 7.18 -30.23
CA LEU A 12 -8.27 6.44 -31.44
C LEU A 12 -9.45 5.69 -32.06
N PRO A 13 -9.53 5.63 -33.41
CA PRO A 13 -10.43 4.71 -34.08
C PRO A 13 -10.12 3.25 -33.71
N ARG A 14 -11.15 2.46 -33.47
CA ARG A 14 -11.00 1.04 -33.10
C ARG A 14 -10.11 0.25 -34.08
N GLU A 15 -10.21 0.55 -35.38
CA GLU A 15 -9.45 -0.09 -36.46
C GLU A 15 -7.94 0.14 -36.34
N GLN A 16 -7.54 1.23 -35.68
CA GLN A 16 -6.13 1.51 -35.41
C GLN A 16 -5.60 0.73 -34.22
N VAL A 17 -6.47 0.33 -33.29
CA VAL A 17 -6.11 -0.41 -32.06
C VAL A 17 -6.23 -1.93 -32.29
N ALA A 18 -7.22 -2.36 -33.05
CA ALA A 18 -7.50 -3.77 -33.30
C ALA A 18 -6.26 -4.53 -33.84
N GLY A 19 -5.97 -5.68 -33.22
CA GLY A 19 -4.83 -6.52 -33.57
C GLY A 19 -3.46 -5.97 -33.14
N LYS A 20 -3.41 -4.94 -32.28
CA LYS A 20 -2.15 -4.36 -31.76
C LYS A 20 -1.92 -4.78 -30.31
N ILE A 21 -0.64 -4.73 -29.91
CA ILE A 21 -0.26 -4.62 -28.50
C ILE A 21 -0.23 -3.13 -28.15
N VAL A 22 -0.95 -2.74 -27.09
CA VAL A 22 -1.00 -1.36 -26.57
C VAL A 22 0.02 -1.24 -25.45
N LEU A 23 0.93 -0.27 -25.54
CA LEU A 23 1.80 0.14 -24.43
C LEU A 23 1.20 1.42 -23.81
N TYR A 24 0.82 1.34 -22.53
CA TYR A 24 0.58 2.52 -21.71
C TYR A 24 1.91 3.03 -21.19
N ASN A 25 2.26 4.28 -21.58
CA ASN A 25 3.57 4.87 -21.30
C ASN A 25 3.48 6.05 -20.34
N GLU A 26 2.51 6.04 -19.41
CA GLU A 26 2.40 7.07 -18.37
C GLU A 26 3.67 7.10 -17.53
N ILE A 27 4.16 8.30 -17.25
CA ILE A 27 5.41 8.52 -16.51
C ILE A 27 5.05 8.82 -15.05
N TYR A 28 5.66 8.10 -14.14
CA TYR A 28 5.58 8.39 -12.71
C TYR A 28 6.01 9.82 -12.41
N ASP A 29 5.17 10.58 -11.70
CA ASP A 29 5.47 11.99 -11.39
C ASP A 29 6.44 12.10 -10.21
N HIS A 30 7.72 12.11 -10.53
CA HIS A 30 8.79 12.28 -9.56
C HIS A 30 8.70 13.60 -8.76
N HIS A 31 8.16 14.67 -9.34
CA HIS A 31 8.00 15.95 -8.63
C HIS A 31 6.94 15.85 -7.53
N LYS A 32 5.87 15.10 -7.75
CA LYS A 32 4.91 14.79 -6.69
C LYS A 32 5.55 13.96 -5.57
N ALA A 33 6.31 12.94 -5.95
CA ALA A 33 6.97 12.07 -4.98
C ALA A 33 7.89 12.83 -4.04
N ILE A 34 8.80 13.66 -4.57
CA ILE A 34 9.71 14.48 -3.75
C ILE A 34 9.01 15.58 -2.94
N SER A 35 7.76 15.91 -3.27
CA SER A 35 6.93 16.82 -2.47
C SER A 35 6.15 16.12 -1.34
N GLY A 36 6.43 14.85 -1.05
CA GLY A 36 5.74 14.05 -0.03
C GLY A 36 4.41 13.43 -0.48
N GLN A 37 4.17 13.37 -1.80
CA GLN A 37 2.94 12.83 -2.39
C GLN A 37 3.23 11.59 -3.27
N ALA A 38 4.14 10.74 -2.84
CA ALA A 38 4.57 9.56 -3.58
C ALA A 38 3.41 8.60 -3.90
N GLY A 39 2.52 8.35 -2.93
CA GLY A 39 1.31 7.55 -3.14
C GLY A 39 0.36 8.13 -4.18
N ALA A 40 0.23 9.46 -4.25
CA ALA A 40 -0.60 10.11 -5.29
C ALA A 40 0.04 9.97 -6.68
N ALA A 41 1.37 10.11 -6.79
CA ALA A 41 2.10 9.88 -8.03
C ALA A 41 1.95 8.42 -8.51
N TYR A 42 2.03 7.47 -7.59
CA TYR A 42 1.79 6.07 -7.88
C TYR A 42 0.35 5.81 -8.34
N GLY A 43 -0.64 6.35 -7.63
CA GLY A 43 -2.05 6.20 -7.97
C GLY A 43 -2.40 6.64 -9.39
N GLU A 44 -1.72 7.66 -9.93
CA GLU A 44 -1.90 8.13 -11.31
C GLU A 44 -1.29 7.18 -12.36
N ALA A 45 -0.21 6.48 -12.02
CA ALA A 45 0.47 5.57 -12.93
C ALA A 45 -0.10 4.14 -12.88
N VAL A 46 -0.46 3.65 -11.70
CA VAL A 46 -0.87 2.25 -11.48
C VAL A 46 -2.20 1.87 -12.13
N VAL A 47 -3.08 2.84 -12.40
CA VAL A 47 -4.40 2.59 -13.03
C VAL A 47 -4.28 1.92 -14.39
N TYR A 48 -3.17 2.11 -15.09
CA TYR A 48 -2.92 1.48 -16.39
C TYR A 48 -2.48 0.02 -16.24
N ARG A 49 -1.84 -0.34 -15.14
CA ARG A 49 -1.60 -1.75 -14.76
C ARG A 49 -2.93 -2.40 -14.37
N ALA A 50 -3.67 -1.77 -13.50
CA ALA A 50 -4.91 -2.33 -12.95
C ALA A 50 -6.00 -2.54 -14.00
N SER A 51 -6.22 -1.58 -14.91
CA SER A 51 -7.38 -1.57 -15.81
C SER A 51 -7.04 -1.46 -17.29
N GLY A 52 -5.76 -1.31 -17.64
CA GLY A 52 -5.33 -1.05 -19.02
C GLY A 52 -5.67 -2.18 -19.98
N ALA A 53 -5.52 -3.44 -19.54
CA ALA A 53 -5.83 -4.60 -20.37
C ALA A 53 -7.32 -4.70 -20.69
N VAL A 54 -8.19 -4.40 -19.72
CA VAL A 54 -9.65 -4.35 -19.93
C VAL A 54 -10.01 -3.28 -20.96
N ALA A 55 -9.50 -2.06 -20.77
CA ALA A 55 -9.78 -0.94 -21.67
C ALA A 55 -9.27 -1.20 -23.10
N ALA A 56 -8.05 -1.72 -23.25
CA ALA A 56 -7.48 -2.04 -24.56
C ALA A 56 -8.21 -3.18 -25.26
N SER A 57 -8.68 -4.20 -24.53
CA SER A 57 -9.43 -5.32 -25.09
C SER A 57 -10.76 -4.86 -25.73
N GLN A 58 -11.43 -3.90 -25.11
CA GLN A 58 -12.67 -3.29 -25.65
C GLN A 58 -12.44 -2.60 -27.00
N MET A 59 -11.21 -2.14 -27.24
CA MET A 59 -10.80 -1.56 -28.53
C MET A 59 -10.22 -2.58 -29.51
N GLY A 60 -10.24 -3.89 -29.15
CA GLY A 60 -9.78 -4.97 -30.02
C GLY A 60 -8.27 -5.19 -30.00
N ALA A 61 -7.54 -4.68 -29.02
CA ALA A 61 -6.15 -5.01 -28.80
C ALA A 61 -5.96 -6.51 -28.51
N VAL A 62 -4.79 -7.05 -28.83
CA VAL A 62 -4.45 -8.48 -28.60
C VAL A 62 -3.49 -8.68 -27.43
N GLY A 63 -3.06 -7.61 -26.81
CA GLY A 63 -2.21 -7.62 -25.61
C GLY A 63 -1.92 -6.20 -25.13
N THR A 64 -1.46 -6.09 -23.90
CA THR A 64 -1.04 -4.81 -23.30
C THR A 64 0.31 -4.92 -22.66
N LEU A 65 1.01 -3.82 -22.68
CA LEU A 65 2.18 -3.57 -21.84
C LEU A 65 1.93 -2.29 -21.05
N VAL A 66 2.42 -2.26 -19.82
CA VAL A 66 2.41 -1.06 -19.00
C VAL A 66 3.85 -0.68 -18.63
N ARG A 67 4.17 0.61 -18.77
CA ARG A 67 5.38 1.16 -18.18
C ARG A 67 5.36 0.94 -16.69
N SER A 68 6.49 0.58 -16.07
CA SER A 68 6.64 0.49 -14.61
C SER A 68 5.99 1.69 -13.93
N ALA A 69 5.09 1.44 -12.99
CA ALA A 69 4.31 2.47 -12.31
C ALA A 69 5.11 3.21 -11.22
N GLY A 70 6.34 2.81 -10.95
CA GLY A 70 7.25 3.45 -10.00
C GLY A 70 8.40 4.19 -10.68
N ASP A 71 9.27 4.76 -9.87
CA ASP A 71 10.41 5.58 -10.30
C ASP A 71 11.70 4.77 -10.56
N GLY A 72 11.61 3.46 -10.60
CA GLY A 72 12.77 2.59 -10.76
C GLY A 72 13.48 2.75 -12.10
N ALA A 73 14.77 3.14 -12.06
CA ALA A 73 15.62 3.35 -13.23
C ALA A 73 16.56 2.17 -13.56
N TYR A 74 16.45 1.04 -12.93
CA TYR A 74 17.41 -0.06 -13.03
C TYR A 74 16.90 -1.22 -13.91
N ARG A 75 16.07 -0.90 -14.91
CA ARG A 75 15.35 -1.89 -15.73
C ARG A 75 14.55 -2.88 -14.89
N LEU A 76 13.96 -2.39 -13.81
CA LEU A 76 13.11 -3.14 -12.93
C LEU A 76 11.65 -3.01 -13.41
N PRO A 77 11.04 -4.07 -13.94
CA PRO A 77 9.61 -4.05 -14.22
C PRO A 77 8.84 -4.09 -12.90
N HIS A 78 7.98 -3.12 -12.71
CA HIS A 78 7.07 -3.01 -11.58
C HIS A 78 5.79 -3.79 -11.92
N THR A 79 5.59 -4.92 -11.28
CA THR A 79 4.43 -5.80 -11.51
C THR A 79 3.29 -5.48 -10.52
N GLY A 80 2.38 -6.41 -10.31
CA GLY A 80 1.31 -6.30 -9.33
C GLY A 80 -0.05 -6.70 -9.89
N TRP A 81 -1.07 -6.54 -9.08
CA TRP A 81 -2.43 -6.91 -9.42
C TRP A 81 -2.97 -6.20 -10.67
N SER A 82 -3.77 -6.92 -11.43
CA SER A 82 -4.46 -6.43 -12.62
C SER A 82 -5.84 -7.07 -12.71
N SER A 83 -6.83 -6.32 -13.17
CA SER A 83 -8.17 -6.84 -13.43
C SER A 83 -8.15 -7.96 -14.47
N ASP A 84 -9.02 -8.94 -14.32
CA ASP A 84 -9.19 -9.99 -15.31
C ASP A 84 -9.54 -9.40 -16.69
N ALA A 85 -8.75 -9.75 -17.69
CA ALA A 85 -8.94 -9.30 -19.06
C ALA A 85 -8.76 -10.47 -20.04
N PRO A 86 -9.46 -10.46 -21.20
CA PRO A 86 -9.38 -11.55 -22.17
C PRO A 86 -8.10 -11.51 -23.03
N ILE A 87 -7.17 -10.62 -22.72
CA ILE A 87 -5.89 -10.44 -23.44
C ILE A 87 -4.71 -10.46 -22.47
N PRO A 88 -3.55 -10.94 -22.91
CA PRO A 88 -2.35 -10.93 -22.07
C PRO A 88 -1.91 -9.51 -21.71
N ALA A 89 -1.43 -9.35 -20.47
CA ALA A 89 -0.90 -8.10 -19.95
C ALA A 89 0.46 -8.34 -19.28
N GLY A 90 1.36 -7.38 -19.39
CA GLY A 90 2.68 -7.44 -18.75
C GLY A 90 3.24 -6.06 -18.46
N ALA A 91 4.09 -5.98 -17.44
CA ALA A 91 4.85 -4.77 -17.14
C ALA A 91 6.21 -4.80 -17.85
N VAL A 92 6.66 -3.61 -18.25
CA VAL A 92 8.01 -3.40 -18.79
C VAL A 92 8.70 -2.29 -17.99
N SER A 93 10.03 -2.34 -17.94
CA SER A 93 10.79 -1.28 -17.26
C SER A 93 10.52 0.09 -17.88
N ALA A 94 10.79 1.14 -17.11
CA ALA A 94 10.66 2.52 -17.57
C ALA A 94 11.52 2.79 -18.82
N GLU A 95 12.74 2.23 -18.85
CA GLU A 95 13.69 2.37 -19.97
C GLU A 95 13.20 1.63 -21.22
N ASP A 96 12.68 0.40 -21.07
CA ASP A 96 12.19 -0.38 -22.20
C ASP A 96 10.90 0.22 -22.76
N ALA A 97 9.99 0.72 -21.92
CA ALA A 97 8.82 1.48 -22.36
C ALA A 97 9.23 2.72 -23.17
N GLY A 98 10.21 3.49 -22.67
CA GLY A 98 10.76 4.64 -23.38
C GLY A 98 11.45 4.25 -24.71
N LEU A 99 12.16 3.11 -24.76
CA LEU A 99 12.74 2.60 -25.99
C LEU A 99 11.66 2.22 -27.02
N ILE A 100 10.65 1.46 -26.60
CA ILE A 100 9.54 1.06 -27.46
C ILE A 100 8.82 2.30 -28.00
N ALA A 101 8.56 3.30 -27.15
CA ALA A 101 7.90 4.54 -27.57
C ALA A 101 8.71 5.29 -28.64
N ARG A 102 10.03 5.45 -28.44
CA ARG A 102 10.91 6.10 -29.45
C ARG A 102 10.95 5.34 -30.77
N LEU A 103 11.04 4.01 -30.73
CA LEU A 103 11.04 3.20 -31.93
C LEU A 103 9.67 3.26 -32.64
N ALA A 104 8.58 3.23 -31.91
CA ALA A 104 7.23 3.33 -32.45
C ALA A 104 6.97 4.66 -33.15
N ALA A 105 7.58 5.74 -32.70
CA ALA A 105 7.52 7.06 -33.37
C ALA A 105 8.30 7.11 -34.70
N GLN A 106 9.28 6.21 -34.89
CA GLN A 106 10.09 6.12 -36.12
C GLN A 106 9.52 5.17 -37.14
N GLY A 107 8.64 4.24 -36.73
CA GLY A 107 8.06 3.27 -37.64
C GLY A 107 7.39 2.10 -36.95
N LYS A 108 7.17 1.03 -37.74
CA LYS A 108 6.49 -0.18 -37.25
C LYS A 108 7.39 -0.97 -36.30
N VAL A 109 6.94 -1.16 -35.05
CA VAL A 109 7.56 -2.03 -34.06
C VAL A 109 6.78 -3.35 -33.98
N ARG A 110 7.51 -4.45 -33.87
CA ARG A 110 6.97 -5.78 -33.55
C ARG A 110 7.48 -6.21 -32.19
N ILE A 111 6.57 -6.69 -31.34
CA ILE A 111 6.87 -7.25 -30.02
C ILE A 111 6.43 -8.71 -30.04
N HIS A 112 7.29 -9.60 -29.55
CA HIS A 112 6.94 -10.96 -29.21
C HIS A 112 6.75 -11.04 -27.71
N LEU A 113 5.53 -11.41 -27.28
CA LEU A 113 5.17 -11.55 -25.89
C LEU A 113 4.85 -13.03 -25.62
N THR A 114 5.54 -13.63 -24.66
CA THR A 114 5.28 -14.99 -24.20
C THR A 114 4.92 -14.94 -22.72
N LEU A 115 3.67 -15.29 -22.39
CA LEU A 115 3.17 -15.42 -21.03
C LEU A 115 2.67 -16.86 -20.85
N THR A 116 3.20 -17.55 -19.85
CA THR A 116 2.87 -18.95 -19.55
C THR A 116 2.17 -19.09 -18.19
N THR A 117 1.70 -17.98 -17.64
CA THR A 117 0.99 -17.94 -16.36
C THR A 117 -0.34 -18.70 -16.45
N HIS A 118 -0.68 -19.39 -15.39
CA HIS A 118 -1.98 -20.06 -15.22
C HIS A 118 -2.42 -19.95 -13.76
N ARG A 119 -3.72 -19.99 -13.56
CA ARG A 119 -4.27 -20.01 -12.20
C ARG A 119 -4.10 -21.41 -11.60
N GLY A 120 -3.45 -21.48 -10.44
CA GLY A 120 -3.36 -22.70 -9.63
C GLY A 120 -4.65 -22.97 -8.84
N PRO A 121 -4.72 -24.08 -8.09
CA PRO A 121 -5.79 -24.31 -7.13
C PRO A 121 -5.74 -23.27 -6.00
N ASP A 122 -6.90 -22.96 -5.42
CA ASP A 122 -6.98 -22.12 -4.25
C ASP A 122 -6.25 -22.78 -3.07
N THR A 123 -5.54 -21.95 -2.29
CA THR A 123 -4.84 -22.36 -1.07
C THR A 123 -5.38 -21.60 0.13
N THR A 124 -5.13 -22.11 1.34
CA THR A 124 -5.52 -21.43 2.57
C THR A 124 -4.33 -20.67 3.14
N GLY A 125 -4.48 -19.37 3.31
CA GLY A 125 -3.57 -18.51 4.09
C GLY A 125 -4.17 -18.18 5.46
N TYR A 126 -3.37 -17.59 6.34
CA TYR A 126 -3.79 -17.23 7.69
C TYR A 126 -3.24 -15.85 8.06
N ASN A 127 -4.10 -14.99 8.61
CA ASN A 127 -3.64 -13.84 9.37
C ASN A 127 -2.94 -14.32 10.64
N VAL A 128 -1.92 -13.60 11.09
CA VAL A 128 -1.29 -13.84 12.40
C VAL A 128 -1.74 -12.72 13.33
N VAL A 129 -2.33 -13.12 14.48
CA VAL A 129 -2.91 -12.19 15.45
C VAL A 129 -2.30 -12.41 16.82
N ALA A 130 -1.88 -11.32 17.49
CA ALA A 130 -1.36 -11.34 18.85
C ALA A 130 -1.90 -10.16 19.66
N ASP A 131 -2.31 -10.41 20.92
CA ASP A 131 -2.89 -9.41 21.81
C ASP A 131 -1.98 -9.10 23.00
N LEU A 132 -1.68 -7.82 23.18
CA LEU A 132 -1.28 -7.27 24.47
C LEU A 132 -2.56 -6.78 25.18
N LYS A 133 -3.06 -7.59 26.11
CA LYS A 133 -4.38 -7.35 26.75
C LYS A 133 -4.40 -6.05 27.56
N GLY A 134 -5.49 -5.31 27.39
CA GLY A 134 -5.78 -4.09 28.12
C GLY A 134 -6.02 -4.34 29.61
N SER A 135 -5.66 -3.37 30.43
CA SER A 135 -5.73 -3.44 31.89
C SER A 135 -7.13 -3.05 32.44
N GLU A 136 -7.90 -2.22 31.73
CA GLU A 136 -9.20 -1.70 32.19
C GLU A 136 -10.34 -2.09 31.23
N HIS A 137 -10.10 -2.03 29.92
CA HIS A 137 -11.07 -2.30 28.86
C HIS A 137 -10.53 -3.33 27.86
N PRO A 138 -10.27 -4.59 28.28
CA PRO A 138 -9.65 -5.60 27.42
C PRO A 138 -10.51 -5.99 26.19
N GLU A 139 -11.80 -5.70 26.19
CA GLU A 139 -12.72 -5.90 25.08
C GLU A 139 -12.57 -4.83 23.99
N GLN A 140 -12.05 -3.65 24.32
CA GLN A 140 -11.77 -2.59 23.35
C GLN A 140 -10.40 -2.79 22.72
N VAL A 141 -10.33 -2.67 21.40
CA VAL A 141 -9.14 -3.05 20.62
C VAL A 141 -8.61 -1.87 19.81
N VAL A 142 -7.32 -1.65 19.92
CA VAL A 142 -6.51 -0.85 18.97
C VAL A 142 -5.68 -1.81 18.15
N ILE A 143 -5.84 -1.80 16.83
CA ILE A 143 -5.04 -2.61 15.90
C ILE A 143 -3.78 -1.84 15.51
N VAL A 144 -2.65 -2.55 15.44
CA VAL A 144 -1.42 -2.14 14.76
C VAL A 144 -1.04 -3.26 13.79
N SER A 145 -0.77 -2.94 12.53
CA SER A 145 -0.68 -3.96 11.50
C SER A 145 0.26 -3.62 10.34
N GLY A 146 0.51 -4.61 9.54
CA GLY A 146 1.09 -4.64 8.22
C GLY A 146 0.69 -5.95 7.54
N HIS A 147 0.97 -6.14 6.24
CA HIS A 147 0.62 -7.38 5.56
C HIS A 147 1.80 -8.36 5.44
N LEU A 148 1.49 -9.65 5.42
CA LEU A 148 2.48 -10.73 5.52
C LEU A 148 2.88 -11.32 4.17
N ASP A 149 2.01 -11.25 3.19
CA ASP A 149 2.31 -11.68 1.82
C ASP A 149 3.07 -10.59 1.05
N SER A 150 3.66 -10.97 -0.06
CA SER A 150 4.40 -10.08 -0.94
C SER A 150 4.48 -10.67 -2.35
N TRP A 151 4.82 -9.84 -3.35
CA TRP A 151 5.12 -10.32 -4.69
C TRP A 151 6.43 -11.12 -4.69
N ASP A 152 6.41 -12.30 -5.29
CA ASP A 152 7.49 -13.30 -5.32
C ASP A 152 8.71 -12.91 -6.17
N LEU A 153 8.72 -11.74 -6.77
CA LEU A 153 9.86 -11.20 -7.53
C LEU A 153 11.01 -10.76 -6.61
N GLY A 154 10.66 -10.18 -5.46
CA GLY A 154 11.57 -9.76 -4.40
C GLY A 154 11.47 -10.65 -3.17
N THR A 155 11.77 -10.11 -2.01
CA THR A 155 11.66 -10.78 -0.71
C THR A 155 10.63 -10.14 0.20
N GLY A 156 9.91 -9.12 -0.27
CA GLY A 156 8.89 -8.40 0.51
C GLY A 156 9.47 -7.69 1.75
N ALA A 157 10.66 -7.11 1.64
CA ALA A 157 11.29 -6.48 2.79
C ALA A 157 10.71 -5.11 3.10
N ILE A 158 10.43 -4.30 2.05
CA ILE A 158 9.81 -2.99 2.20
C ILE A 158 8.29 -3.05 2.04
N ASP A 159 7.78 -4.08 1.35
CA ASP A 159 6.39 -4.27 0.99
C ASP A 159 5.98 -5.75 1.27
N ASP A 160 5.55 -6.15 2.49
CA ASP A 160 5.43 -5.27 3.66
C ASP A 160 6.06 -5.90 4.92
N GLY A 161 7.19 -6.62 4.78
CA GLY A 161 7.93 -7.12 5.94
C GLY A 161 8.29 -6.02 6.96
N ALA A 162 8.52 -4.79 6.47
CA ALA A 162 8.82 -3.64 7.32
C ALA A 162 7.63 -3.27 8.21
N GLY A 163 6.41 -3.19 7.69
CA GLY A 163 5.23 -2.86 8.47
C GLY A 163 4.88 -3.94 9.48
N VAL A 164 4.99 -5.22 9.10
CA VAL A 164 4.84 -6.33 10.05
C VAL A 164 5.80 -6.18 11.22
N VAL A 165 7.09 -5.91 10.96
CA VAL A 165 8.10 -5.73 12.03
C VAL A 165 7.80 -4.49 12.87
N VAL A 166 7.38 -3.38 12.28
CA VAL A 166 6.97 -2.16 12.98
C VAL A 166 5.80 -2.44 13.93
N ALA A 167 4.79 -3.18 13.47
CA ALA A 167 3.64 -3.57 14.31
C ALA A 167 4.06 -4.49 15.46
N MET A 168 4.91 -5.49 15.19
CA MET A 168 5.43 -6.41 16.21
C MET A 168 6.28 -5.67 17.24
N GLU A 169 7.22 -4.81 16.82
CA GLU A 169 8.10 -4.06 17.73
C GLU A 169 7.29 -3.07 18.57
N THR A 170 6.17 -2.54 18.06
CA THR A 170 5.26 -1.71 18.85
C THR A 170 4.79 -2.43 20.12
N ALA A 171 4.29 -3.65 20.00
CA ALA A 171 3.86 -4.43 21.16
C ALA A 171 5.05 -4.81 22.08
N GLU A 172 6.18 -5.17 21.48
CA GLU A 172 7.40 -5.53 22.22
C GLU A 172 7.98 -4.33 22.98
N LEU A 173 7.97 -3.13 22.43
CA LEU A 173 8.37 -1.90 23.12
C LEU A 173 7.50 -1.63 24.34
N LEU A 174 6.17 -1.74 24.22
CA LEU A 174 5.26 -1.57 25.36
C LEU A 174 5.57 -2.60 26.46
N ARG A 175 5.75 -3.87 26.07
CA ARG A 175 6.09 -4.95 27.00
C ARG A 175 7.42 -4.68 27.73
N ARG A 176 8.50 -4.31 27.00
CA ARG A 176 9.81 -4.03 27.58
C ARG A 176 9.82 -2.82 28.50
N LEU A 177 9.02 -1.80 28.16
CA LEU A 177 8.86 -0.59 28.97
C LEU A 177 7.89 -0.79 30.15
N ASN A 178 7.31 -1.99 30.29
CA ASN A 178 6.30 -2.32 31.31
C ASN A 178 5.10 -1.36 31.28
N LEU A 179 4.68 -0.99 30.07
CA LEU A 179 3.48 -0.18 29.85
C LEU A 179 2.26 -1.08 29.73
N HIS A 180 1.22 -0.72 30.44
CA HIS A 180 -0.03 -1.49 30.50
C HIS A 180 -1.18 -0.60 30.01
N PRO A 181 -1.45 -0.53 28.70
CA PRO A 181 -2.51 0.30 28.18
C PRO A 181 -3.88 -0.14 28.71
N LYS A 182 -4.83 0.76 28.75
CA LYS A 182 -6.19 0.47 29.21
C LYS A 182 -6.93 -0.49 28.32
N ARG A 183 -6.70 -0.40 26.99
CA ARG A 183 -7.33 -1.21 25.94
C ARG A 183 -6.33 -2.22 25.37
N THR A 184 -6.85 -3.27 24.80
CA THR A 184 -6.03 -4.26 24.11
C THR A 184 -5.35 -3.64 22.88
N LEU A 185 -4.03 -3.79 22.80
CA LEU A 185 -3.28 -3.56 21.57
C LEU A 185 -3.17 -4.90 20.82
N ARG A 186 -3.74 -4.96 19.63
CA ARG A 186 -3.74 -6.14 18.76
C ARG A 186 -2.78 -5.94 17.61
N VAL A 187 -1.77 -6.79 17.51
CA VAL A 187 -0.90 -6.89 16.35
C VAL A 187 -1.55 -7.81 15.33
N ILE A 188 -1.65 -7.39 14.08
CA ILE A 188 -2.10 -8.26 12.99
C ILE A 188 -1.09 -8.19 11.85
N ALA A 189 -0.64 -9.37 11.38
CA ALA A 189 -0.01 -9.52 10.08
C ALA A 189 -1.07 -10.09 9.12
N TRP A 190 -1.51 -9.26 8.19
CA TRP A 190 -2.58 -9.59 7.25
C TRP A 190 -2.09 -10.52 6.16
N MET A 191 -2.97 -11.35 5.64
CA MET A 191 -2.65 -12.27 4.55
C MET A 191 -3.45 -11.93 3.30
N ASN A 192 -2.77 -11.98 2.16
CA ASN A 192 -3.37 -11.81 0.83
C ASN A 192 -3.84 -10.38 0.53
N GLU A 193 -3.13 -9.38 1.04
CA GLU A 193 -3.33 -7.97 0.68
C GLU A 193 -3.14 -7.78 -0.82
N GLU A 194 -2.01 -8.24 -1.35
CA GLU A 194 -1.52 -8.05 -2.71
C GLU A 194 -2.45 -8.55 -3.82
N MET A 195 -3.33 -9.51 -3.50
CA MET A 195 -4.20 -10.12 -4.49
C MET A 195 -5.67 -9.75 -4.34
N SER A 196 -6.19 -9.70 -3.12
CA SER A 196 -7.62 -9.50 -2.92
C SER A 196 -8.02 -9.01 -1.53
N ALA A 197 -7.07 -8.76 -0.65
CA ALA A 197 -7.29 -8.40 0.75
C ALA A 197 -8.25 -9.35 1.49
N SER A 198 -8.26 -10.62 1.12
CA SER A 198 -9.20 -11.60 1.68
C SER A 198 -8.93 -11.91 3.15
N GLY A 199 -7.72 -11.69 3.65
CA GLY A 199 -7.38 -11.79 5.06
C GLY A 199 -8.13 -10.76 5.90
N ARG A 200 -8.14 -9.50 5.45
CA ARG A 200 -8.94 -8.41 6.01
C ARG A 200 -10.43 -8.77 6.08
N ASP A 201 -10.98 -9.23 4.96
CA ASP A 201 -12.41 -9.53 4.85
C ASP A 201 -12.79 -10.72 5.74
N ALA A 202 -11.94 -11.74 5.84
CA ALA A 202 -12.13 -12.87 6.76
C ALA A 202 -12.11 -12.40 8.22
N TYR A 203 -11.14 -11.58 8.61
CA TYR A 203 -11.08 -11.03 9.96
C TYR A 203 -12.35 -10.25 10.33
N VAL A 204 -12.79 -9.34 9.49
CA VAL A 204 -14.00 -8.54 9.74
C VAL A 204 -15.27 -9.39 9.80
N LYS A 205 -15.33 -10.45 9.00
CA LYS A 205 -16.43 -11.43 9.04
C LYS A 205 -16.44 -12.21 10.35
N ASP A 206 -15.30 -12.74 10.75
CA ASP A 206 -15.16 -13.58 11.94
C ASP A 206 -15.35 -12.78 13.24
N HIS A 207 -14.95 -11.50 13.25
CA HIS A 207 -15.12 -10.57 14.36
C HIS A 207 -16.31 -9.60 14.19
N SER A 208 -17.28 -9.93 13.33
CA SER A 208 -18.37 -9.01 12.98
C SER A 208 -19.19 -8.49 14.17
N ALA A 209 -19.34 -9.31 15.23
CA ALA A 209 -20.02 -8.90 16.48
C ALA A 209 -19.15 -7.96 17.34
N GLU A 210 -17.85 -7.89 17.10
CA GLU A 210 -16.87 -7.16 17.90
C GLU A 210 -16.34 -5.89 17.20
N VAL A 211 -16.73 -5.64 15.95
CA VAL A 211 -16.25 -4.47 15.19
C VAL A 211 -16.51 -3.16 15.94
N ALA A 212 -17.63 -3.05 16.66
CA ALA A 212 -17.95 -1.87 17.44
C ALA A 212 -16.97 -1.61 18.60
N ASN A 213 -16.23 -2.63 19.02
CA ASN A 213 -15.22 -2.56 20.06
C ASN A 213 -13.84 -2.16 19.52
N HIS A 214 -13.64 -2.12 18.20
CA HIS A 214 -12.42 -1.59 17.61
C HIS A 214 -12.43 -0.07 17.69
N VAL A 215 -11.52 0.49 18.47
CA VAL A 215 -11.48 1.93 18.76
C VAL A 215 -10.54 2.69 17.83
N ALA A 216 -9.58 2.00 17.25
CA ALA A 216 -8.73 2.50 16.17
C ALA A 216 -8.02 1.35 15.46
N ALA A 217 -7.59 1.57 14.22
CA ALA A 217 -6.69 0.70 13.48
C ALA A 217 -5.57 1.53 12.85
N ILE A 218 -4.34 1.06 12.98
CA ILE A 218 -3.14 1.65 12.38
C ILE A 218 -2.48 0.59 11.50
N GLU A 219 -2.11 0.95 10.29
CA GLU A 219 -1.34 0.11 9.40
C GLU A 219 -0.08 0.84 8.92
N SER A 220 0.99 0.11 8.64
CA SER A 220 2.20 0.61 8.02
C SER A 220 2.45 -0.22 6.77
N ASP A 221 2.22 0.37 5.60
CA ASP A 221 2.33 -0.27 4.30
C ASP A 221 2.90 0.70 3.24
N LEU A 222 3.91 1.46 3.63
CA LEU A 222 4.64 2.36 2.72
C LEU A 222 6.16 2.26 2.92
N GLY A 223 6.62 1.06 3.32
CA GLY A 223 8.01 0.78 3.59
C GLY A 223 8.49 1.25 4.97
N ALA A 224 9.75 1.67 5.06
CA ALA A 224 10.37 2.06 6.32
C ALA A 224 11.23 3.31 6.21
N GLU A 225 10.93 4.21 5.29
CA GLU A 225 11.61 5.50 5.21
C GLU A 225 11.21 6.41 6.38
N HIS A 226 11.90 7.55 6.53
CA HIS A 226 11.66 8.46 7.65
C HIS A 226 10.16 8.84 7.77
N PRO A 227 9.52 8.62 8.94
CA PRO A 227 8.12 8.95 9.14
C PRO A 227 7.92 10.46 9.24
N LEU A 228 6.92 10.99 8.56
CA LEU A 228 6.48 12.38 8.64
C LEU A 228 5.29 12.56 9.60
N GLY A 229 4.53 11.48 9.84
CA GLY A 229 3.33 11.48 10.64
C GLY A 229 2.33 10.40 10.25
N PHE A 230 1.06 10.79 10.13
CA PHE A 230 -0.02 9.88 9.78
C PHE A 230 -0.97 10.49 8.77
N HIS A 231 -1.41 9.69 7.81
CA HIS A 231 -2.66 9.89 7.12
C HIS A 231 -3.79 9.32 7.98
N ALA A 232 -4.91 10.01 8.12
CA ALA A 232 -5.95 9.59 9.04
C ALA A 232 -7.36 9.82 8.49
N LYS A 233 -8.18 8.76 8.45
CA LYS A 233 -9.63 8.83 8.23
C LYS A 233 -10.31 8.93 9.60
N ILE A 234 -10.36 10.13 10.12
CA ILE A 234 -10.95 10.47 11.42
C ILE A 234 -11.69 11.81 11.32
N SER A 235 -12.47 12.17 12.35
CA SER A 235 -13.11 13.48 12.43
C SER A 235 -12.10 14.58 12.80
N GLU A 236 -12.40 15.85 12.50
CA GLU A 236 -11.62 17.00 13.00
C GLU A 236 -11.56 17.07 14.52
N ALA A 237 -12.62 16.61 15.21
CA ALA A 237 -12.63 16.54 16.65
C ALA A 237 -11.65 15.51 17.18
N ALA A 238 -11.58 14.34 16.56
CA ALA A 238 -10.58 13.31 16.85
C ALA A 238 -9.15 13.79 16.57
N GLN A 239 -8.92 14.51 15.47
CA GLN A 239 -7.62 15.10 15.20
C GLN A 239 -7.17 16.05 16.32
N LYS A 240 -8.06 16.87 16.86
CA LYS A 240 -7.75 17.75 17.99
C LYS A 240 -7.42 16.98 19.27
N GLN A 241 -8.05 15.81 19.51
CA GLN A 241 -7.69 14.94 20.63
C GLN A 241 -6.24 14.41 20.52
N LEU A 242 -5.70 14.30 19.32
CA LEU A 242 -4.33 13.83 19.07
C LEU A 242 -3.25 14.92 19.20
N THR A 243 -3.61 16.17 19.50
CA THR A 243 -2.63 17.27 19.67
C THR A 243 -1.52 16.95 20.69
N PRO A 244 -1.78 16.34 21.86
CA PRO A 244 -0.72 15.95 22.78
C PRO A 244 0.23 14.89 22.18
N VAL A 245 -0.30 13.96 21.39
CA VAL A 245 0.48 12.93 20.70
C VAL A 245 1.39 13.55 19.64
N GLN A 246 0.87 14.50 18.86
CA GLN A 246 1.67 15.27 17.90
C GLN A 246 2.86 15.99 18.57
N THR A 247 2.68 16.48 19.79
CA THR A 247 3.76 17.13 20.55
C THR A 247 4.90 16.14 20.85
N VAL A 248 4.58 14.89 21.16
CA VAL A 248 5.59 13.84 21.40
C VAL A 248 6.23 13.43 20.08
N LEU A 249 5.43 13.20 19.04
CA LEU A 249 5.91 12.81 17.71
C LEU A 249 6.81 13.87 17.06
N ALA A 250 6.65 15.14 17.43
CA ALA A 250 7.53 16.22 16.94
C ALA A 250 9.01 16.00 17.30
N TRP A 251 9.32 15.22 18.34
CA TRP A 251 10.70 14.87 18.72
C TRP A 251 11.37 13.96 17.68
N PHE A 252 10.57 13.26 16.88
CA PHE A 252 11.01 12.40 15.77
C PHE A 252 10.86 13.08 14.41
N GLY A 253 10.29 14.30 14.33
CA GLY A 253 9.91 14.94 13.07
C GLY A 253 8.63 14.37 12.45
N ALA A 254 7.89 13.52 13.17
CA ALA A 254 6.74 12.74 12.66
C ALA A 254 5.38 13.25 13.18
N ASN A 255 5.21 14.55 13.30
CA ASN A 255 4.04 15.15 13.97
C ASN A 255 2.91 15.60 13.03
N LEU A 256 3.01 15.30 11.75
CA LEU A 256 1.94 15.63 10.82
C LEU A 256 0.76 14.65 10.99
N ILE A 257 -0.46 15.17 10.94
CA ILE A 257 -1.68 14.36 10.81
C ILE A 257 -2.48 14.99 9.68
N GLN A 258 -2.54 14.30 8.56
CA GLN A 258 -3.32 14.72 7.40
C GLN A 258 -4.62 13.93 7.34
N LEU A 259 -5.76 14.66 7.39
CA LEU A 259 -7.05 14.03 7.18
C LEU A 259 -7.23 13.59 5.73
N VAL A 260 -7.69 12.37 5.54
CA VAL A 260 -7.96 11.77 4.22
C VAL A 260 -9.43 11.29 4.14
N PRO A 261 -10.04 11.33 2.94
CA PRO A 261 -11.47 11.00 2.80
C PRO A 261 -11.77 9.50 2.82
N SER A 262 -10.78 8.66 2.50
CA SER A 262 -10.87 7.19 2.47
C SER A 262 -9.89 6.58 3.48
N SER A 263 -9.93 5.25 3.64
CA SER A 263 -8.89 4.56 4.42
C SER A 263 -7.51 4.91 3.86
N PRO A 264 -6.52 5.18 4.71
CA PRO A 264 -5.17 5.43 4.24
C PRO A 264 -4.48 4.16 3.75
N GLU A 265 -4.88 2.99 4.24
CA GLU A 265 -4.27 1.69 3.92
C GLU A 265 -5.35 0.64 3.61
N THR A 266 -4.93 -0.42 2.91
CA THR A 266 -5.82 -1.42 2.33
C THR A 266 -6.45 -2.32 3.39
N ASP A 267 -5.67 -2.90 4.29
CA ASP A 267 -6.17 -3.95 5.17
C ASP A 267 -7.05 -3.45 6.32
N ILE A 268 -7.00 -2.16 6.61
CA ILE A 268 -7.91 -1.52 7.58
C ILE A 268 -9.12 -0.83 6.94
N GLU A 269 -9.25 -0.86 5.59
CA GLU A 269 -10.32 -0.17 4.86
C GLU A 269 -11.71 -0.64 5.27
N THR A 270 -11.96 -1.95 5.35
CA THR A 270 -13.28 -2.48 5.72
C THR A 270 -13.67 -2.12 7.16
N LEU A 271 -12.70 -1.98 8.08
CA LEU A 271 -12.94 -1.45 9.42
C LEU A 271 -13.26 0.05 9.39
N ALA A 272 -12.50 0.81 8.58
CA ALA A 272 -12.72 2.25 8.39
C ALA A 272 -14.11 2.56 7.80
N ASP A 273 -14.61 1.73 6.90
CA ASP A 273 -15.95 1.85 6.31
C ASP A 273 -17.07 1.52 7.30
N LYS A 274 -16.74 0.76 8.34
CA LYS A 274 -17.63 0.51 9.49
C LYS A 274 -17.51 1.57 10.60
N GLY A 275 -16.75 2.63 10.36
CA GLY A 275 -16.60 3.77 11.28
C GLY A 275 -15.51 3.58 12.35
N VAL A 276 -14.60 2.64 12.18
CA VAL A 276 -13.41 2.55 13.02
C VAL A 276 -12.41 3.64 12.57
N PRO A 277 -11.88 4.48 13.46
CA PRO A 277 -10.80 5.41 13.17
C PRO A 277 -9.60 4.67 12.54
N ALA A 278 -9.18 5.09 11.35
CA ALA A 278 -8.12 4.45 10.58
C ALA A 278 -6.96 5.41 10.33
N LEU A 279 -5.74 4.95 10.61
CA LEU A 279 -4.52 5.71 10.43
C LEU A 279 -3.50 4.87 9.63
N GLY A 280 -2.76 5.51 8.73
CA GLY A 280 -1.59 4.92 8.05
C GLY A 280 -0.35 5.72 8.41
N ILE A 281 0.79 5.08 8.64
CA ILE A 281 2.04 5.81 8.83
C ILE A 281 2.41 6.51 7.52
N TRP A 282 2.62 7.80 7.59
CA TRP A 282 3.05 8.60 6.44
C TRP A 282 4.57 8.73 6.44
N GLN A 283 5.23 7.95 5.59
CA GLN A 283 6.66 8.05 5.34
C GLN A 283 6.94 9.06 4.21
N ASN A 284 8.18 9.48 4.04
CA ASN A 284 8.56 10.41 2.97
C ASN A 284 8.42 9.80 1.56
N GLY A 285 8.50 8.47 1.42
CA GLY A 285 8.20 7.73 0.20
C GLY A 285 9.13 8.01 -0.98
N LEU A 286 10.34 8.53 -0.75
CA LEU A 286 11.24 8.96 -1.82
C LEU A 286 11.78 7.79 -2.65
N THR A 287 11.98 6.63 -2.04
CA THR A 287 12.53 5.45 -2.71
C THR A 287 11.59 4.26 -2.72
N TYR A 288 10.49 4.28 -1.96
CA TYR A 288 9.55 3.18 -1.88
C TYR A 288 9.13 2.68 -3.27
N PHE A 289 8.56 3.55 -4.10
CA PHE A 289 8.11 3.18 -5.45
C PHE A 289 9.26 2.94 -6.47
N THR A 290 10.52 3.07 -6.05
CA THR A 290 11.67 2.60 -6.84
C THR A 290 11.81 1.09 -6.74
N TYR A 291 11.49 0.50 -5.59
CA TYR A 291 11.73 -0.92 -5.29
C TYR A 291 10.46 -1.75 -5.13
N HIS A 292 9.36 -1.14 -4.66
CA HIS A 292 8.04 -1.72 -4.47
C HIS A 292 7.61 -2.53 -5.69
N HIS A 293 7.13 -3.76 -5.48
CA HIS A 293 6.70 -4.70 -6.52
C HIS A 293 7.76 -5.03 -7.58
N THR A 294 9.03 -5.00 -7.21
CA THR A 294 10.15 -5.34 -8.10
C THR A 294 11.09 -6.38 -7.48
N PRO A 295 11.96 -7.02 -8.28
CA PRO A 295 13.00 -7.92 -7.74
C PRO A 295 13.98 -7.25 -6.76
N ALA A 296 13.96 -5.93 -6.66
CA ALA A 296 14.86 -5.17 -5.79
C ALA A 296 14.26 -4.90 -4.41
N ASP A 297 13.02 -5.34 -4.14
CA ASP A 297 12.47 -5.31 -2.78
C ASP A 297 13.17 -6.37 -1.91
N THR A 298 14.24 -5.96 -1.27
CA THR A 298 15.15 -6.80 -0.50
C THR A 298 15.64 -6.09 0.76
N LEU A 299 16.06 -6.86 1.76
CA LEU A 299 16.42 -6.36 3.09
C LEU A 299 17.49 -5.25 3.10
N ASP A 300 18.39 -5.24 2.10
CA ASP A 300 19.42 -4.21 1.97
C ASP A 300 18.89 -2.81 1.63
N LYS A 301 17.59 -2.70 1.32
CA LYS A 301 16.92 -1.41 1.11
C LYS A 301 16.40 -0.78 2.40
N ILE A 302 16.31 -1.57 3.47
CA ILE A 302 15.87 -1.09 4.78
C ILE A 302 17.02 -0.33 5.47
N VAL A 303 16.77 0.91 5.82
CA VAL A 303 17.65 1.71 6.69
C VAL A 303 17.28 1.44 8.15
N PRO A 304 18.15 0.78 8.96
CA PRO A 304 17.78 0.35 10.30
C PRO A 304 17.39 1.49 11.25
N GLN A 305 17.89 2.69 11.02
CA GLN A 305 17.52 3.86 11.83
C GLN A 305 16.08 4.29 11.53
N GLU A 306 15.71 4.38 10.27
CA GLU A 306 14.38 4.79 9.83
C GLU A 306 13.31 3.75 10.21
N LEU A 307 13.64 2.45 10.12
CA LEU A 307 12.76 1.38 10.62
C LEU A 307 12.46 1.52 12.11
N ARG A 308 13.49 1.86 12.93
CA ARG A 308 13.30 2.13 14.37
C ARG A 308 12.43 3.37 14.61
N GLU A 309 12.57 4.39 13.79
CA GLU A 309 11.75 5.61 13.88
C GLU A 309 10.28 5.31 13.57
N ASN A 310 9.99 4.47 12.57
CA ASN A 310 8.62 4.00 12.29
C ASN A 310 8.05 3.19 13.46
N ALA A 311 8.82 2.26 14.02
CA ALA A 311 8.39 1.49 15.19
C ALA A 311 8.10 2.39 16.41
N ALA A 312 8.94 3.38 16.67
CA ALA A 312 8.73 4.35 17.75
C ALA A 312 7.48 5.21 17.46
N CYS A 313 7.30 5.65 16.22
CA CYS A 313 6.15 6.45 15.80
C CYS A 313 4.83 5.67 15.99
N MET A 314 4.77 4.42 15.53
CA MET A 314 3.59 3.56 15.73
C MET A 314 3.36 3.25 17.21
N ALA A 315 4.42 3.00 17.99
CA ALA A 315 4.30 2.72 19.42
C ALA A 315 3.73 3.91 20.20
N VAL A 316 4.17 5.13 19.89
CA VAL A 316 3.63 6.36 20.53
C VAL A 316 2.15 6.52 20.19
N MET A 317 1.75 6.39 18.92
CA MET A 317 0.38 6.53 18.50
C MET A 317 -0.49 5.38 19.04
N GLY A 318 -0.06 4.13 18.87
CA GLY A 318 -0.79 2.94 19.32
C GLY A 318 -1.00 2.93 20.84
N TYR A 319 0.05 3.26 21.61
CA TYR A 319 -0.09 3.40 23.06
C TYR A 319 -1.05 4.51 23.44
N ALA A 320 -0.94 5.68 22.84
CA ALA A 320 -1.82 6.81 23.14
C ALA A 320 -3.29 6.46 22.90
N LEU A 321 -3.60 5.84 21.74
CA LEU A 321 -4.97 5.40 21.42
C LEU A 321 -5.49 4.32 22.37
N ALA A 322 -4.61 3.43 22.82
CA ALA A 322 -4.99 2.36 23.74
C ALA A 322 -5.10 2.81 25.20
N ASP A 323 -4.44 3.93 25.58
CA ASP A 323 -4.40 4.40 26.98
C ASP A 323 -5.20 5.67 27.25
N MET A 324 -5.63 6.41 26.22
CA MET A 324 -6.45 7.63 26.41
C MET A 324 -7.74 7.31 27.17
N THR A 325 -8.22 8.28 27.97
CA THR A 325 -9.41 8.10 28.83
C THR A 325 -10.65 7.81 28.00
N GLU A 326 -10.90 8.62 26.98
CA GLU A 326 -12.01 8.43 26.06
C GLU A 326 -11.47 8.07 24.67
N PRO A 327 -12.08 7.14 23.94
CA PRO A 327 -11.72 6.87 22.56
C PRO A 327 -11.84 8.11 21.67
N LEU A 328 -11.23 8.05 20.47
CA LEU A 328 -11.39 9.11 19.49
C LEU A 328 -12.87 9.34 19.15
N GLN A 329 -13.24 10.60 19.06
CA GLN A 329 -14.61 10.98 18.65
C GLN A 329 -14.85 10.58 17.19
N LYS A 330 -15.90 9.81 16.96
CA LYS A 330 -16.32 9.34 15.63
C LYS A 330 -16.98 10.44 14.83
#